data_43217d572da75e46c4f0d6090f8a937c
#
_entry.id   43217d572da75e46c4f0d6090f8a937c
#
_cell.length_a   1.000
_cell.length_b   1.000
_cell.length_c   1.000
_cell.angle_alpha   90.00
_cell.angle_beta   90.00
_cell.angle_gamma   90.00
#
_symmetry.space_group_name_H-M   'P 1'
#
loop_
_entity.id
_entity.type
_entity.pdbx_description
1 polymer ?
#
loop_
_entity_poly.entity_id
_entity_poly.type
_entity_poly.pdbx_seq_one_letter_code
_entity_poly.pdbx_strand_id
1 'polypeptide(L)'
;MTSGWNDKFDYICNHKFEIFTMKHTKVKALLQSNATIQEVNAKGWVRTFRNNQFIALNDGSTLNNIQCVVDFENTPEETLKRVTTGAAISVTGALVESQGAGQKYEIQVSKLEILGDSDAEKFPMQPKKHSLEFLRENAHLRVRTN
;
A
#
# COMPACT_ATOMS: atom_id res chain seq x y z
N MET A 1 -0.44 -52.61 21.11
CA MET A 1 -0.60 -52.12 19.72
C MET A 1 -1.49 -50.86 19.75
N THR A 2 -0.95 -49.71 20.03
CA THR A 2 -1.62 -48.42 19.87
C THR A 2 -0.53 -47.32 19.96
N SER A 3 0.22 -47.14 18.92
CA SER A 3 1.14 -46.00 18.81
C SER A 3 1.31 -45.67 17.36
N GLY A 4 0.65 -44.64 16.92
CA GLY A 4 0.82 -44.20 15.52
C GLY A 4 0.06 -42.96 15.11
N TRP A 5 -0.73 -42.37 16.01
CA TRP A 5 -1.55 -41.21 15.65
C TRP A 5 -1.10 -39.90 16.33
N ASN A 6 -0.25 -39.95 17.35
CA ASN A 6 0.22 -38.75 18.04
C ASN A 6 1.40 -38.05 17.35
N ASP A 7 2.24 -38.79 16.61
CA ASP A 7 3.44 -38.20 16.01
C ASP A 7 3.15 -37.31 14.78
N LYS A 8 1.99 -37.47 14.15
CA LYS A 8 1.59 -36.62 13.02
C LYS A 8 0.98 -35.28 13.44
N PHE A 9 0.39 -35.22 14.63
CA PHE A 9 -0.17 -33.95 15.14
C PHE A 9 0.92 -33.04 15.72
N ASP A 10 1.95 -33.59 16.30
CA ASP A 10 3.08 -32.80 16.83
C ASP A 10 3.95 -32.20 15.72
N TYR A 11 4.02 -32.85 14.56
CA TYR A 11 4.75 -32.33 13.41
C TYR A 11 4.05 -31.12 12.74
N ILE A 12 2.73 -31.03 12.86
CA ILE A 12 1.93 -29.90 12.32
C ILE A 12 1.93 -28.71 13.29
N CYS A 13 2.01 -28.95 14.60
CA CYS A 13 2.02 -27.90 15.62
C CYS A 13 3.40 -27.24 15.83
N ASN A 14 4.49 -27.88 15.45
CA ASN A 14 5.84 -27.37 15.69
C ASN A 14 6.47 -26.60 14.52
N HIS A 15 5.81 -26.56 13.35
CA HIS A 15 6.08 -25.52 12.39
C HIS A 15 5.25 -24.29 12.79
N LYS A 16 5.70 -23.57 13.81
CA LYS A 16 5.47 -22.14 13.91
C LYS A 16 5.94 -21.55 12.57
N PHE A 17 5.01 -21.45 11.65
CA PHE A 17 5.08 -20.45 10.62
C PHE A 17 5.11 -19.14 11.40
N GLU A 18 6.29 -18.67 11.75
CA GLU A 18 6.49 -17.27 12.06
C GLU A 18 6.17 -16.53 10.75
N ILE A 19 4.87 -16.33 10.52
CA ILE A 19 4.44 -15.23 9.70
C ILE A 19 4.91 -14.02 10.48
N PHE A 20 6.12 -13.58 10.18
CA PHE A 20 6.62 -12.29 10.58
C PHE A 20 5.78 -11.27 9.80
N THR A 21 4.51 -11.17 10.19
CA THR A 21 3.65 -10.08 9.75
C THR A 21 4.21 -8.84 10.38
N MET A 22 5.14 -8.19 9.70
CA MET A 22 5.52 -6.84 10.08
C MET A 22 4.23 -6.05 10.26
N LYS A 23 3.97 -5.64 11.49
CA LYS A 23 2.77 -4.90 11.85
C LYS A 23 2.77 -3.62 11.02
N HIS A 24 1.87 -3.50 10.05
CA HIS A 24 1.81 -2.30 9.22
C HIS A 24 1.44 -1.08 10.07
N THR A 25 2.08 0.03 9.78
CA THR A 25 1.82 1.30 10.45
C THR A 25 0.79 2.10 9.66
N LYS A 26 -0.18 2.70 10.34
CA LYS A 26 -1.21 3.53 9.70
C LYS A 26 -0.62 4.81 9.12
N VAL A 27 -1.09 5.21 7.95
CA VAL A 27 -0.69 6.46 7.28
C VAL A 27 -0.85 7.67 8.21
N LYS A 28 -1.95 7.74 8.98
CA LYS A 28 -2.15 8.79 9.97
C LYS A 28 -1.03 8.86 11.00
N ALA A 29 -0.57 7.72 11.52
CA ALA A 29 0.51 7.67 12.50
C ALA A 29 1.85 8.09 11.90
N LEU A 30 2.13 7.70 10.65
CA LEU A 30 3.35 8.10 9.93
C LEU A 30 3.38 9.62 9.67
N LEU A 31 2.25 10.21 9.25
CA LEU A 31 2.16 11.65 9.02
C LEU A 31 2.24 12.48 10.31
N GLN A 32 1.87 11.92 11.44
CA GLN A 32 1.96 12.53 12.76
C GLN A 32 3.28 12.21 13.48
N SER A 33 4.18 11.45 12.87
CA SER A 33 5.49 11.17 13.44
C SER A 33 6.27 12.46 13.70
N ASN A 34 7.08 12.46 14.75
CA ASN A 34 7.99 13.55 15.06
C ASN A 34 9.46 13.17 14.79
N ALA A 35 9.69 12.01 14.20
CA ALA A 35 11.02 11.49 13.90
C ALA A 35 11.03 10.67 12.62
N THR A 36 12.19 10.59 12.00
CA THR A 36 12.47 9.63 10.93
C THR A 36 12.52 8.21 11.50
N ILE A 37 12.10 7.23 10.71
CA ILE A 37 12.08 5.82 11.13
C ILE A 37 12.80 5.01 10.05
N GLN A 38 13.77 4.20 10.43
CA GLN A 38 14.61 3.46 9.49
C GLN A 38 13.84 2.40 8.70
N GLU A 39 12.82 1.78 9.33
CA GLU A 39 12.02 0.77 8.66
C GLU A 39 10.56 0.88 9.07
N VAL A 40 9.71 1.11 8.10
CA VAL A 40 8.25 1.13 8.25
C VAL A 40 7.61 0.25 7.19
N ASN A 41 6.50 -0.39 7.53
CA ASN A 41 5.62 -1.04 6.57
C ASN A 41 4.29 -0.32 6.55
N ALA A 42 3.86 0.13 5.37
CA ALA A 42 2.55 0.73 5.15
C ALA A 42 1.80 -0.05 4.07
N LYS A 43 0.50 -0.25 4.29
CA LYS A 43 -0.38 -0.91 3.32
C LYS A 43 -1.55 -0.01 3.01
N GLY A 44 -1.96 0.03 1.75
CA GLY A 44 -3.07 0.89 1.34
C GLY A 44 -3.34 0.82 -0.15
N TRP A 45 -4.11 1.79 -0.60
CA TRP A 45 -4.48 1.93 -2.01
C TRP A 45 -3.73 3.08 -2.66
N VAL A 46 -3.31 2.85 -3.90
CA VAL A 46 -2.70 3.87 -4.75
C VAL A 46 -3.76 4.91 -5.12
N ARG A 47 -3.54 6.16 -4.75
CA ARG A 47 -4.38 7.30 -5.18
C ARG A 47 -3.89 7.88 -6.49
N THR A 48 -2.58 8.06 -6.61
CA THR A 48 -1.91 8.50 -7.84
C THR A 48 -0.53 7.86 -7.93
N PHE A 49 -0.09 7.62 -9.16
CA PHE A 49 1.29 7.24 -9.47
C PHE A 49 1.82 8.17 -10.54
N ARG A 50 2.93 8.84 -10.27
CA ARG A 50 3.49 9.88 -11.15
C ARG A 50 4.96 9.63 -11.42
N ASN A 51 5.37 9.87 -12.65
CA ASN A 51 6.77 9.79 -13.11
C ASN A 51 7.44 8.44 -12.82
N ASN A 52 6.67 7.35 -12.71
CA ASN A 52 7.13 6.01 -12.31
C ASN A 52 7.92 5.98 -10.99
N GLN A 53 7.82 7.02 -10.17
CA GLN A 53 8.59 7.19 -8.95
C GLN A 53 7.73 7.56 -7.74
N PHE A 54 6.72 8.41 -7.91
CA PHE A 54 5.96 8.96 -6.78
C PHE A 54 4.58 8.33 -6.66
N ILE A 55 4.37 7.55 -5.61
CA ILE A 55 3.09 6.94 -5.27
C ILE A 55 2.46 7.74 -4.13
N ALA A 56 1.22 8.20 -4.31
CA ALA A 56 0.40 8.69 -3.22
C ALA A 56 -0.41 7.51 -2.65
N LEU A 57 -0.08 7.09 -1.42
CA LEU A 57 -0.69 5.96 -0.72
C LEU A 57 -1.68 6.44 0.33
N ASN A 58 -2.85 5.81 0.39
CA ASN A 58 -3.88 6.05 1.40
C ASN A 58 -4.42 4.73 1.94
N ASP A 59 -4.52 4.62 3.26
CA ASP A 59 -5.04 3.44 3.96
C ASP A 59 -6.42 3.67 4.59
N GLY A 60 -7.04 4.84 4.33
CA GLY A 60 -8.33 5.23 4.91
C GLY A 60 -8.26 5.75 6.35
N SER A 61 -7.09 5.76 7.00
CA SER A 61 -6.94 6.28 8.36
C SER A 61 -6.95 7.80 8.46
N THR A 62 -6.74 8.48 7.33
CA THR A 62 -6.76 9.94 7.18
C THR A 62 -7.17 10.33 5.76
N LEU A 63 -7.62 11.56 5.57
CA LEU A 63 -7.90 12.13 4.25
C LEU A 63 -6.61 12.40 3.46
N ASN A 64 -5.50 12.64 4.16
CA ASN A 64 -4.22 12.90 3.55
C ASN A 64 -3.56 11.59 3.06
N ASN A 65 -2.76 11.72 2.02
CA ASN A 65 -1.97 10.61 1.50
C ASN A 65 -0.52 10.73 2.00
N ILE A 66 0.17 9.61 2.11
CA ILE A 66 1.63 9.63 2.28
C ILE A 66 2.30 9.41 0.92
N GLN A 67 3.35 10.16 0.63
CA GLN A 67 4.14 9.95 -0.57
C GLN A 67 5.12 8.81 -0.34
N CYS A 68 5.16 7.88 -1.29
CA CYS A 68 6.15 6.83 -1.33
C CYS A 68 7.01 7.08 -2.58
N VAL A 69 8.32 7.14 -2.37
CA VAL A 69 9.31 7.36 -3.43
C VAL A 69 9.90 6.01 -3.78
N VAL A 70 9.65 5.55 -5.00
CA VAL A 70 10.11 4.26 -5.50
C VAL A 70 11.36 4.45 -6.32
N ASP A 71 12.36 3.63 -6.10
CA ASP A 71 13.52 3.53 -6.98
C ASP A 71 13.14 2.67 -8.20
N PHE A 72 12.90 3.33 -9.32
CA PHE A 72 12.48 2.67 -10.55
C PHE A 72 13.60 1.85 -11.20
N GLU A 73 14.87 2.13 -10.91
CA GLU A 73 16.01 1.36 -11.44
C GLU A 73 16.12 -0.01 -10.74
N ASN A 74 15.78 -0.06 -9.46
CA ASN A 74 15.84 -1.28 -8.66
C ASN A 74 14.49 -2.02 -8.53
N THR A 75 13.39 -1.45 -9.06
CA THR A 75 12.08 -2.09 -9.00
C THR A 75 11.73 -2.72 -10.34
N PRO A 76 11.29 -3.99 -10.38
CA PRO A 76 10.91 -4.66 -11.63
C PRO A 76 9.82 -3.89 -12.37
N GLU A 77 10.02 -3.69 -13.68
CA GLU A 77 9.10 -2.96 -14.55
C GLU A 77 7.68 -3.56 -14.54
N GLU A 78 7.58 -4.89 -14.45
CA GLU A 78 6.30 -5.60 -14.33
C GLU A 78 5.52 -5.19 -13.08
N THR A 79 6.22 -4.97 -11.96
CA THR A 79 5.61 -4.49 -10.71
C THR A 79 5.14 -3.05 -10.88
N LEU A 80 5.95 -2.19 -11.49
CA LEU A 80 5.59 -0.79 -11.72
C LEU A 80 4.37 -0.64 -12.63
N LYS A 81 4.23 -1.48 -13.67
CA LYS A 81 3.06 -1.51 -14.56
C LYS A 81 1.75 -1.85 -13.83
N ARG A 82 1.84 -2.62 -12.75
CA ARG A 82 0.69 -2.99 -11.91
C ARG A 82 0.32 -1.94 -10.86
N VAL A 83 1.18 -0.93 -10.63
CA VAL A 83 0.88 0.20 -9.75
C VAL A 83 -0.07 1.16 -10.46
N THR A 84 -1.34 0.82 -10.47
CA THR A 84 -2.41 1.64 -11.06
C THR A 84 -3.26 2.30 -9.98
N THR A 85 -4.00 3.34 -10.34
CA THR A 85 -4.94 3.99 -9.40
C THR A 85 -5.96 2.98 -8.88
N GLY A 86 -6.05 2.87 -7.57
CA GLY A 86 -6.92 1.90 -6.89
C GLY A 86 -6.25 0.56 -6.57
N ALA A 87 -5.07 0.26 -7.09
CA ALA A 87 -4.32 -0.94 -6.72
C ALA A 87 -4.01 -0.94 -5.22
N ALA A 88 -4.09 -2.11 -4.60
CA ALA A 88 -3.71 -2.32 -3.22
C ALA A 88 -2.24 -2.75 -3.16
N ILE A 89 -1.45 -2.04 -2.38
CA ILE A 89 0.00 -2.28 -2.27
C ILE A 89 0.47 -2.33 -0.82
N SER A 90 1.57 -3.01 -0.61
CA SER A 90 2.37 -2.97 0.62
C SER A 90 3.72 -2.37 0.28
N VAL A 91 4.11 -1.34 1.00
CA VAL A 91 5.42 -0.72 0.87
C VAL A 91 6.20 -0.87 2.16
N THR A 92 7.46 -1.24 2.04
CA THR A 92 8.42 -1.24 3.15
C THR A 92 9.56 -0.30 2.78
N GLY A 93 10.01 0.51 3.72
CA GLY A 93 11.07 1.46 3.48
C GLY A 93 11.35 2.36 4.67
N ALA A 94 12.16 3.39 4.47
CA ALA A 94 12.49 4.37 5.50
C ALA A 94 11.53 5.58 5.45
N LEU A 95 11.04 6.00 6.61
CA LEU A 95 10.34 7.28 6.75
C LEU A 95 11.35 8.38 6.92
N VAL A 96 11.41 9.27 5.96
CA VAL A 96 12.36 10.39 5.92
C VAL A 96 11.63 11.73 5.82
N GLU A 97 12.33 12.83 6.13
CA GLU A 97 11.80 14.16 5.86
C GLU A 97 11.68 14.39 4.36
N SER A 98 10.53 14.87 3.92
CA SER A 98 10.31 15.16 2.50
C SER A 98 11.04 16.42 2.09
N GLN A 99 11.71 16.37 0.95
CA GLN A 99 12.34 17.54 0.33
C GLN A 99 11.33 18.39 -0.46
N GLY A 100 10.11 17.86 -0.68
CA GLY A 100 9.07 18.52 -1.44
C GLY A 100 8.16 19.42 -0.58
N ALA A 101 7.65 20.49 -1.19
CA ALA A 101 6.63 21.32 -0.54
C ALA A 101 5.30 20.54 -0.44
N GLY A 102 4.69 20.50 0.75
CA GLY A 102 3.32 20.00 0.94
C GLY A 102 3.16 18.82 1.88
N GLN A 103 4.23 18.15 2.27
CA GLN A 103 4.21 17.12 3.32
C GLN A 103 5.54 17.06 4.08
N LYS A 104 5.44 16.70 5.36
CA LYS A 104 6.60 16.68 6.26
C LYS A 104 7.46 15.43 6.07
N TYR A 105 6.82 14.29 5.81
CA TYR A 105 7.50 13.01 5.69
C TYR A 105 7.08 12.28 4.41
N GLU A 106 8.01 11.45 3.91
CA GLU A 106 7.79 10.53 2.80
C GLU A 106 8.44 9.18 3.10
N ILE A 107 8.00 8.11 2.42
CA ILE A 107 8.59 6.78 2.55
C ILE A 107 9.52 6.56 1.35
N GLN A 108 10.81 6.38 1.62
CA GLN A 108 11.74 5.86 0.62
C GLN A 108 11.60 4.34 0.57
N VAL A 109 11.03 3.86 -0.52
CA VAL A 109 10.62 2.46 -0.67
C VAL A 109 11.82 1.58 -0.96
N SER A 110 12.06 0.58 -0.12
CA SER A 110 13.04 -0.49 -0.35
C SER A 110 12.39 -1.75 -0.92
N LYS A 111 11.09 -2.00 -0.59
CA LYS A 111 10.33 -3.14 -1.09
C LYS A 111 8.90 -2.74 -1.40
N LEU A 112 8.44 -3.12 -2.60
CA LEU A 112 7.08 -2.90 -3.08
C LEU A 112 6.43 -4.24 -3.43
N GLU A 113 5.26 -4.49 -2.86
CA GLU A 113 4.46 -5.69 -3.13
C GLU A 113 3.06 -5.29 -3.57
N ILE A 114 2.56 -5.92 -4.63
CA ILE A 114 1.17 -5.75 -5.07
C ILE A 114 0.31 -6.77 -4.32
N LEU A 115 -0.64 -6.27 -3.53
CA LEU A 115 -1.60 -7.07 -2.80
C LEU A 115 -2.87 -7.32 -3.61
N GLY A 116 -3.21 -6.41 -4.50
CA GLY A 116 -4.37 -6.52 -5.38
C GLY A 116 -4.30 -5.54 -6.54
N ASP A 117 -4.60 -6.04 -7.72
CA ASP A 117 -4.63 -5.23 -8.93
C ASP A 117 -5.91 -4.39 -9.02
N SER A 118 -5.85 -3.29 -9.74
CA SER A 118 -6.99 -2.46 -10.09
C SER A 118 -7.09 -2.35 -11.61
N ASP A 119 -8.19 -2.86 -12.14
CA ASP A 119 -8.54 -2.75 -13.54
C ASP A 119 -9.16 -1.37 -13.79
N ALA A 120 -8.59 -0.60 -14.70
CA ALA A 120 -9.07 0.75 -15.02
C ALA A 120 -10.48 0.78 -15.62
N GLU A 121 -10.94 -0.30 -16.25
CA GLU A 121 -12.31 -0.40 -16.79
C GLU A 121 -13.31 -0.66 -15.67
N LYS A 122 -12.97 -1.52 -14.71
CA LYS A 122 -13.82 -1.85 -13.56
C LYS A 122 -13.77 -0.80 -12.45
N PHE A 123 -12.64 -0.07 -12.36
CA PHE A 123 -12.45 1.02 -11.43
C PHE A 123 -12.18 2.34 -12.20
N PRO A 124 -13.22 2.96 -12.81
CA PRO A 124 -13.08 4.13 -13.69
C PRO A 124 -12.86 5.45 -12.94
N MET A 125 -12.43 5.41 -11.68
CA MET A 125 -12.25 6.58 -10.81
C MET A 125 -10.85 7.17 -10.96
N GLN A 126 -10.68 7.97 -11.99
CA GLN A 126 -9.43 8.71 -12.22
C GLN A 126 -9.37 10.00 -11.36
N PRO A 127 -8.18 10.55 -11.07
CA PRO A 127 -8.00 11.80 -10.33
C PRO A 127 -8.38 13.03 -11.19
N LYS A 128 -9.63 13.09 -11.64
CA LYS A 128 -10.23 14.20 -12.40
C LYS A 128 -11.63 14.51 -11.88
N LYS A 129 -12.15 15.68 -12.26
CA LYS A 129 -13.54 16.04 -11.96
C LYS A 129 -14.50 15.16 -12.78
N HIS A 130 -15.41 14.50 -12.12
CA HIS A 130 -16.46 13.69 -12.75
C HIS A 130 -17.79 14.44 -12.77
N SER A 131 -18.61 14.15 -13.81
CA SER A 131 -19.97 14.67 -13.87
C SER A 131 -20.87 14.04 -12.79
N LEU A 132 -21.95 14.73 -12.40
CA LEU A 132 -22.90 14.18 -11.45
C LEU A 132 -23.63 12.94 -11.97
N GLU A 133 -23.81 12.85 -13.28
CA GLU A 133 -24.40 11.70 -13.95
C GLU A 133 -23.48 10.47 -13.81
N PHE A 134 -22.22 10.59 -14.17
CA PHE A 134 -21.20 9.54 -13.98
C PHE A 134 -21.12 9.07 -12.53
N LEU A 135 -21.19 10.00 -11.56
CA LEU A 135 -21.15 9.68 -10.13
C LEU A 135 -22.41 8.97 -9.64
N ARG A 136 -23.57 9.16 -10.29
CA ARG A 136 -24.79 8.39 -9.98
C ARG A 136 -24.71 6.98 -10.52
N GLU A 137 -24.23 6.81 -11.74
CA GLU A 137 -24.00 5.49 -12.35
C GLU A 137 -22.99 4.66 -11.55
N ASN A 138 -21.96 5.31 -11.00
CA ASN A 138 -20.92 4.70 -10.19
C ASN A 138 -21.06 5.05 -8.68
N ALA A 139 -22.30 5.06 -8.17
CA ALA A 139 -22.59 5.54 -6.81
C ALA A 139 -21.79 4.81 -5.71
N HIS A 140 -21.53 3.52 -5.88
CA HIS A 140 -20.75 2.70 -4.97
C HIS A 140 -19.27 3.11 -4.88
N LEU A 141 -18.74 3.79 -5.91
CA LEU A 141 -17.37 4.31 -5.95
C LEU A 141 -17.27 5.81 -5.61
N ARG A 142 -18.41 6.48 -5.42
CA ARG A 142 -18.46 7.94 -5.23
C ARG A 142 -17.58 8.43 -4.08
N VAL A 143 -17.46 7.67 -3.00
CA VAL A 143 -16.61 7.99 -1.84
C VAL A 143 -15.11 8.05 -2.16
N ARG A 144 -14.71 7.59 -3.33
CA ARG A 144 -13.32 7.59 -3.80
C ARG A 144 -13.01 8.79 -4.72
N THR A 145 -13.99 9.64 -5.01
CA THR A 145 -13.77 10.89 -5.76
C THR A 145 -13.11 11.96 -4.90
N ASN A 146 -12.45 12.89 -5.56
CA ASN A 146 -11.95 14.10 -4.92
C ASN A 146 -13.09 15.11 -4.71
#